data_6fe17836cd6145a25b11ddb8df561730
#
_entry.id   6fe17836cd6145a25b11ddb8df561730
#
_cell.length_a   1.000
_cell.length_b   1.000
_cell.length_c   1.000
_cell.angle_alpha   90.00
_cell.angle_beta   90.00
_cell.angle_gamma   90.00
#
_symmetry.space_group_name_H-M   'P 1'
#
loop_
_entity.id
_entity.type
_entity.pdbx_description
1 polymer ?
#
loop_
_entity_poly.entity_id
_entity_poly.type
_entity_poly.pdbx_seq_one_letter_code
_entity_poly.pdbx_strand_id
1 'polypeptide(L)'
;FFTDSRGETQIIPEIAIDALTGTPVTTCNGGSDTISTGYGTCLHPDTSGSGYYQNINLLRDARGELERHNLFMFVNHEMKSGNEMYLELGKYSSEYEKNKESGGIFSVQKFYIDQNYWAQQIEDATGADVNRRWFVDGWRPSTVQRKVHNEKDTYRLVLGFRGELDSGWDWDTGIVISKATMEDTTANRISAHELVAGLNDSTAAAINPFSATDQNIERALVDVYRNDTSKLRILDFKFSKPDVFSTKAGDVAMLIGGEYRFESYLDDR
;
A
#
# COMPACT_ATOMS: atom_id res chain seq x y z
N PHE A 1 -5.23 6.74 -20.31
CA PHE A 1 -5.42 7.20 -21.69
C PHE A 1 -4.17 6.94 -22.51
N PHE A 2 -4.35 6.69 -23.80
CA PHE A 2 -3.27 6.65 -24.78
C PHE A 2 -3.55 7.76 -25.79
N THR A 3 -2.58 8.61 -26.02
CA THR A 3 -2.69 9.71 -26.95
C THR A 3 -1.60 9.54 -28.03
N ASP A 4 -1.93 9.78 -29.29
CA ASP A 4 -0.96 9.70 -30.36
C ASP A 4 0.06 10.84 -30.29
N SER A 5 1.12 10.72 -31.11
CA SER A 5 2.21 11.73 -31.12
C SER A 5 1.78 13.15 -31.53
N ARG A 6 0.59 13.28 -32.09
CA ARG A 6 -0.02 14.57 -32.46
C ARG A 6 -0.92 15.11 -31.37
N GLY A 7 -1.26 14.29 -30.38
CA GLY A 7 -2.22 14.65 -29.32
C GLY A 7 -3.69 14.64 -29.77
N GLU A 8 -3.96 14.06 -30.95
CA GLU A 8 -5.26 14.20 -31.62
C GLU A 8 -6.19 12.99 -31.45
N THR A 9 -5.67 11.85 -30.99
CA THR A 9 -6.45 10.61 -30.89
C THR A 9 -6.32 10.01 -29.53
N GLN A 10 -7.45 9.61 -28.95
CA GLN A 10 -7.53 8.91 -27.67
C GLN A 10 -8.20 7.55 -27.82
N ILE A 11 -7.79 6.62 -26.97
CA ILE A 11 -8.43 5.31 -26.85
C ILE A 11 -9.50 5.39 -25.77
N ILE A 12 -10.72 5.09 -26.13
CA ILE A 12 -11.87 5.02 -25.22
C ILE A 12 -12.54 3.64 -25.34
N PRO A 13 -13.14 3.08 -24.29
CA PRO A 13 -13.90 1.84 -24.41
C PRO A 13 -15.07 1.97 -25.38
N GLU A 14 -15.27 0.93 -26.17
CA GLU A 14 -16.42 0.79 -27.07
C GLU A 14 -17.70 0.51 -26.27
N ILE A 15 -17.55 -0.20 -25.14
CA ILE A 15 -18.62 -0.48 -24.21
C ILE A 15 -18.44 0.44 -23.02
N ALA A 16 -19.13 1.58 -23.03
CA ALA A 16 -19.26 2.40 -21.85
C ALA A 16 -20.24 1.75 -20.86
N ILE A 17 -19.91 1.73 -19.60
CA ILE A 17 -20.86 1.41 -18.54
C ILE A 17 -21.43 2.72 -18.04
N ASP A 18 -22.73 2.91 -18.13
CA ASP A 18 -23.42 4.03 -17.52
C ASP A 18 -23.13 4.03 -16.01
N ALA A 19 -22.56 5.11 -15.50
CA ALA A 19 -22.13 5.21 -14.12
C ALA A 19 -23.30 5.17 -13.12
N LEU A 20 -24.52 5.44 -13.55
CA LEU A 20 -25.74 5.46 -12.73
C LEU A 20 -26.47 4.11 -12.77
N THR A 21 -26.49 3.44 -13.90
CA THR A 21 -27.28 2.22 -14.10
C THR A 21 -26.45 0.94 -14.12
N GLY A 22 -25.14 1.02 -14.31
CA GLY A 22 -24.26 -0.13 -14.48
C GLY A 22 -24.51 -0.89 -15.80
N THR A 23 -25.32 -0.36 -16.72
CA THR A 23 -25.64 -1.00 -17.99
C THR A 23 -24.60 -0.67 -19.06
N PRO A 24 -24.17 -1.66 -19.88
CA PRO A 24 -23.28 -1.39 -21.00
C PRO A 24 -23.94 -0.49 -22.05
N VAL A 25 -23.27 0.60 -22.41
CA VAL A 25 -23.68 1.46 -23.54
C VAL A 25 -22.92 0.99 -24.77
N THR A 26 -23.61 0.45 -25.74
CA THR A 26 -23.08 -0.37 -26.83
C THR A 26 -22.86 0.38 -28.14
N THR A 27 -22.18 1.52 -28.19
CA THR A 27 -21.80 2.09 -29.49
C THR A 27 -20.60 3.01 -29.36
N CYS A 28 -19.71 3.05 -30.36
CA CYS A 28 -18.74 4.13 -30.58
C CYS A 28 -19.49 5.43 -30.89
N ASN A 29 -20.01 6.10 -29.87
CA ASN A 29 -20.86 7.30 -29.98
C ASN A 29 -20.07 8.58 -30.21
N GLY A 30 -18.98 8.54 -30.97
CA GLY A 30 -18.10 9.68 -31.19
C GLY A 30 -18.27 10.47 -32.49
N GLY A 31 -19.34 10.21 -33.24
CA GLY A 31 -19.53 10.84 -34.56
C GLY A 31 -18.84 10.09 -35.69
N SER A 32 -18.84 10.66 -36.91
CA SER A 32 -18.35 10.02 -38.14
C SER A 32 -16.84 9.65 -38.13
N ASP A 33 -16.08 10.20 -37.21
CA ASP A 33 -14.61 10.10 -37.20
C ASP A 33 -14.10 9.10 -36.13
N THR A 34 -15.01 8.42 -35.43
CA THR A 34 -14.66 7.42 -34.43
C THR A 34 -14.43 6.07 -35.11
N ILE A 35 -13.31 5.42 -34.80
CA ILE A 35 -12.91 4.13 -35.36
C ILE A 35 -13.04 3.07 -34.29
N SER A 36 -13.85 2.01 -34.55
CA SER A 36 -13.86 0.83 -33.70
C SER A 36 -12.54 0.08 -33.82
N THR A 37 -11.95 -0.28 -32.69
CA THR A 37 -10.73 -1.10 -32.67
C THR A 37 -11.01 -2.58 -32.90
N GLY A 38 -12.27 -3.01 -32.78
CA GLY A 38 -12.65 -4.43 -32.79
C GLY A 38 -12.30 -5.18 -31.51
N TYR A 39 -11.71 -4.51 -30.52
CA TYR A 39 -11.28 -5.09 -29.22
C TYR A 39 -12.04 -4.49 -28.03
N GLY A 40 -13.22 -3.94 -28.26
CA GLY A 40 -14.06 -3.36 -27.20
C GLY A 40 -13.65 -1.92 -26.81
N THR A 41 -12.91 -1.23 -27.66
CA THR A 41 -12.59 0.19 -27.52
C THR A 41 -12.73 0.94 -28.83
N CYS A 42 -12.77 2.26 -28.75
CA CYS A 42 -12.82 3.14 -29.90
C CYS A 42 -11.62 4.09 -29.91
N LEU A 43 -11.15 4.43 -31.11
CA LEU A 43 -10.25 5.57 -31.31
C LEU A 43 -11.11 6.80 -31.58
N HIS A 44 -10.92 7.82 -30.77
CA HIS A 44 -11.68 9.05 -30.86
C HIS A 44 -10.73 10.22 -31.14
N PRO A 45 -10.98 11.08 -32.14
CA PRO A 45 -10.22 12.33 -32.30
C PRO A 45 -10.37 13.16 -31.04
N ASP A 46 -9.26 13.62 -30.47
CA ASP A 46 -9.35 14.46 -29.28
C ASP A 46 -9.96 15.81 -29.60
N THR A 47 -11.07 16.05 -28.96
CA THR A 47 -11.75 17.34 -29.04
C THR A 47 -12.08 17.84 -27.64
N SER A 48 -11.15 17.93 -26.76
CA SER A 48 -11.36 18.55 -25.45
C SER A 48 -12.03 17.70 -24.36
N GLY A 49 -11.29 16.80 -23.78
CA GLY A 49 -11.51 16.46 -22.37
C GLY A 49 -12.68 15.57 -22.01
N SER A 50 -13.38 14.96 -22.95
CA SER A 50 -14.33 13.89 -22.66
C SER A 50 -13.62 12.54 -22.55
N GLY A 51 -12.61 12.47 -21.68
CA GLY A 51 -11.96 11.20 -21.37
C GLY A 51 -12.95 10.24 -20.76
N TYR A 52 -12.86 8.98 -21.17
CA TYR A 52 -13.65 7.93 -20.57
C TYR A 52 -13.08 7.55 -19.21
N TYR A 53 -13.94 7.42 -18.21
CA TYR A 53 -13.57 7.02 -16.85
C TYR A 53 -13.96 5.57 -16.61
N GLN A 54 -12.97 4.72 -16.33
CA GLN A 54 -13.24 3.39 -15.86
C GLN A 54 -13.88 3.42 -14.45
N ASN A 55 -14.89 2.61 -14.22
CA ASN A 55 -15.44 2.44 -12.88
C ASN A 55 -14.51 1.59 -12.01
N ILE A 56 -13.56 2.23 -11.35
CA ILE A 56 -12.59 1.56 -10.47
C ILE A 56 -13.24 0.89 -9.25
N ASN A 57 -14.47 1.24 -8.90
CA ASN A 57 -15.18 0.65 -7.77
C ASN A 57 -15.54 -0.81 -7.99
N LEU A 58 -15.58 -1.27 -9.25
CA LEU A 58 -15.77 -2.69 -9.59
C LEU A 58 -14.52 -3.53 -9.28
N LEU A 59 -13.36 -2.90 -9.14
CA LEU A 59 -12.07 -3.55 -8.97
C LEU A 59 -11.51 -3.44 -7.55
N ARG A 60 -12.26 -2.87 -6.63
CA ARG A 60 -11.78 -2.67 -5.26
C ARG A 60 -12.84 -2.96 -4.22
N ASP A 61 -12.40 -3.47 -3.11
CA ASP A 61 -13.25 -3.61 -1.93
C ASP A 61 -13.49 -2.24 -1.29
N ALA A 62 -14.71 -1.99 -0.87
CA ALA A 62 -15.05 -0.80 -0.11
C ALA A 62 -14.32 -0.79 1.25
N ARG A 63 -14.18 -1.99 1.85
CA ARG A 63 -13.49 -2.21 3.12
C ARG A 63 -12.68 -3.48 3.04
N GLY A 64 -11.42 -3.46 3.54
CA GLY A 64 -10.60 -4.66 3.68
C GLY A 64 -11.07 -5.52 4.85
N GLU A 65 -10.78 -6.80 4.77
CA GLU A 65 -10.90 -7.75 5.87
C GLU A 65 -9.76 -7.52 6.87
N LEU A 66 -10.07 -7.61 8.15
CA LEU A 66 -9.10 -7.35 9.21
C LEU A 66 -9.39 -8.25 10.39
N GLU A 67 -8.45 -9.16 10.66
CA GLU A 67 -8.41 -9.97 11.86
C GLU A 67 -7.39 -9.43 12.86
N ARG A 68 -7.73 -9.50 14.14
CA ARG A 68 -6.84 -9.05 15.22
C ARG A 68 -6.94 -9.97 16.41
N HIS A 69 -5.78 -10.33 16.96
CA HIS A 69 -5.68 -11.09 18.19
C HIS A 69 -4.80 -10.33 19.17
N ASN A 70 -5.27 -10.18 20.38
CA ASN A 70 -4.52 -9.54 21.46
C ASN A 70 -4.56 -10.42 22.71
N LEU A 71 -3.39 -10.82 23.17
CA LEU A 71 -3.20 -11.53 24.42
C LEU A 71 -2.34 -10.68 25.34
N PHE A 72 -2.85 -10.46 26.54
CA PHE A 72 -2.16 -9.70 27.57
C PHE A 72 -2.20 -10.45 28.88
N MET A 73 -1.05 -10.52 29.58
CA MET A 73 -0.93 -11.08 30.91
C MET A 73 -0.19 -10.10 31.80
N PHE A 74 -0.71 -9.92 32.99
CA PHE A 74 -0.10 -9.09 34.02
C PHE A 74 0.01 -9.91 35.32
N VAL A 75 1.17 -9.87 35.96
CA VAL A 75 1.45 -10.54 37.23
C VAL A 75 2.11 -9.56 38.17
N ASN A 76 1.54 -9.40 39.34
CA ASN A 76 2.15 -8.71 40.48
C ASN A 76 2.44 -9.72 41.58
N HIS A 77 3.60 -9.62 42.19
CA HIS A 77 4.01 -10.44 43.30
C HIS A 77 4.66 -9.59 44.38
N GLU A 78 4.04 -9.54 45.55
CA GLU A 78 4.61 -8.94 46.74
C GLU A 78 5.57 -9.89 47.41
N MET A 79 6.81 -9.48 47.62
CA MET A 79 7.85 -10.23 48.27
C MET A 79 7.74 -10.07 49.79
N LYS A 80 8.31 -11.01 50.56
CA LYS A 80 8.35 -10.96 52.03
C LYS A 80 9.05 -9.71 52.57
N SER A 81 9.88 -9.08 51.74
CA SER A 81 10.55 -7.80 52.07
C SER A 81 9.66 -6.55 51.92
N GLY A 82 8.41 -6.70 51.46
CA GLY A 82 7.53 -5.59 51.11
C GLY A 82 7.78 -5.00 49.71
N ASN A 83 8.79 -5.48 49.00
CA ASN A 83 9.03 -5.07 47.63
C ASN A 83 8.09 -5.82 46.67
N GLU A 84 7.79 -5.21 45.54
CA GLU A 84 6.92 -5.77 44.54
C GLU A 84 7.67 -6.06 43.24
N MET A 85 7.41 -7.24 42.66
CA MET A 85 7.79 -7.58 41.30
C MET A 85 6.56 -7.48 40.40
N TYR A 86 6.68 -6.85 39.23
CA TYR A 86 5.63 -6.84 38.22
C TYR A 86 6.14 -7.38 36.90
N LEU A 87 5.29 -8.16 36.23
CA LEU A 87 5.53 -8.75 34.93
C LEU A 87 4.35 -8.45 34.01
N GLU A 88 4.65 -7.91 32.82
CA GLU A 88 3.67 -7.76 31.73
C GLU A 88 4.15 -8.57 30.52
N LEU A 89 3.26 -9.34 29.95
CA LEU A 89 3.47 -10.02 28.68
C LEU A 89 2.35 -9.62 27.72
N GLY A 90 2.72 -9.22 26.53
CA GLY A 90 1.78 -8.86 25.47
C GLY A 90 2.16 -9.53 24.16
N LYS A 91 1.17 -10.10 23.48
CA LYS A 91 1.24 -10.51 22.08
C LYS A 91 0.07 -9.87 21.35
N TYR A 92 0.37 -9.15 20.26
CA TYR A 92 -0.60 -8.65 19.33
C TYR A 92 -0.28 -9.20 17.95
N SER A 93 -1.28 -9.71 17.23
CA SER A 93 -1.20 -10.07 15.82
C SER A 93 -2.37 -9.47 15.06
N SER A 94 -2.13 -9.07 13.84
CA SER A 94 -3.17 -8.62 12.92
C SER A 94 -2.86 -9.05 11.49
N GLU A 95 -3.89 -9.45 10.80
CA GLU A 95 -3.88 -9.80 9.38
C GLU A 95 -4.90 -8.90 8.67
N TYR A 96 -4.47 -8.31 7.55
CA TYR A 96 -5.30 -7.41 6.76
C TYR A 96 -5.21 -7.77 5.29
N GLU A 97 -6.36 -7.99 4.67
CA GLU A 97 -6.48 -8.22 3.24
C GLU A 97 -7.39 -7.21 2.57
N LYS A 98 -7.01 -6.79 1.35
CA LYS A 98 -7.83 -5.89 0.54
C LYS A 98 -7.52 -6.00 -0.94
N ASN A 99 -8.58 -6.08 -1.75
CA ASN A 99 -8.47 -5.85 -3.18
C ASN A 99 -8.53 -4.35 -3.48
N LYS A 100 -7.64 -3.90 -4.34
CA LYS A 100 -7.57 -2.54 -4.86
C LYS A 100 -7.58 -2.57 -6.38
N GLU A 101 -7.98 -1.48 -6.98
CA GLU A 101 -7.84 -1.29 -8.42
C GLU A 101 -6.37 -1.45 -8.86
N SER A 102 -6.13 -1.80 -10.10
CA SER A 102 -4.78 -1.90 -10.69
C SER A 102 -3.99 -0.61 -10.50
N GLY A 103 -2.66 -0.70 -10.56
CA GLY A 103 -1.80 0.48 -10.61
C GLY A 103 -2.15 1.37 -11.78
N GLY A 104 -2.28 2.68 -11.56
CA GLY A 104 -2.37 3.66 -12.64
C GLY A 104 -0.98 3.98 -13.18
N ILE A 105 -0.89 4.17 -14.49
CA ILE A 105 0.30 4.69 -15.14
C ILE A 105 0.03 6.18 -15.36
N PHE A 106 0.82 7.00 -14.69
CA PHE A 106 0.63 8.45 -14.72
C PHE A 106 1.64 9.10 -15.67
N SER A 107 1.25 10.20 -16.27
CA SER A 107 2.03 11.01 -17.22
C SER A 107 3.37 11.55 -16.68
N VAL A 108 3.62 11.40 -15.38
CA VAL A 108 4.90 11.83 -14.76
C VAL A 108 6.09 11.08 -15.34
N GLN A 109 5.91 9.81 -15.71
CA GLN A 109 6.88 9.03 -16.49
C GLN A 109 6.28 8.84 -17.87
N LYS A 110 6.73 9.61 -18.85
CA LYS A 110 6.27 9.47 -20.22
C LYS A 110 6.75 8.15 -20.82
N PHE A 111 5.85 7.18 -20.89
CA PHE A 111 6.07 5.95 -21.63
C PHE A 111 5.63 6.17 -23.06
N TYR A 112 6.50 5.78 -24.00
CA TYR A 112 6.20 5.85 -25.43
C TYR A 112 6.02 4.44 -25.99
N ILE A 113 5.04 4.32 -26.87
CA ILE A 113 4.82 3.15 -27.72
C ILE A 113 5.17 3.59 -29.12
N ASP A 114 6.23 3.02 -29.70
CA ASP A 114 6.67 3.34 -31.07
C ASP A 114 6.09 2.36 -32.08
N GLN A 115 5.80 1.12 -31.67
CA GLN A 115 5.12 0.10 -32.46
C GLN A 115 4.37 -0.85 -31.53
N ASN A 116 3.28 -1.42 -31.99
CA ASN A 116 2.50 -2.39 -31.23
C ASN A 116 1.78 -3.33 -32.20
N TYR A 117 1.80 -4.64 -31.92
CA TYR A 117 1.13 -5.64 -32.76
C TYR A 117 -0.37 -5.33 -32.99
N TRP A 118 -1.09 -4.98 -31.93
CA TRP A 118 -2.54 -4.74 -32.01
C TRP A 118 -2.86 -3.45 -32.75
N ALA A 119 -2.03 -2.43 -32.67
CA ALA A 119 -2.15 -1.23 -33.47
C ALA A 119 -2.04 -1.55 -34.97
N GLN A 120 -1.10 -2.44 -35.32
CA GLN A 120 -0.96 -2.89 -36.73
C GLN A 120 -2.18 -3.67 -37.20
N GLN A 121 -2.75 -4.55 -36.36
CA GLN A 121 -3.95 -5.28 -36.74
C GLN A 121 -5.16 -4.36 -36.99
N ILE A 122 -5.28 -3.30 -36.20
CA ILE A 122 -6.34 -2.29 -36.39
C ILE A 122 -6.13 -1.54 -37.71
N GLU A 123 -4.91 -1.13 -37.99
CA GLU A 123 -4.52 -0.46 -39.23
C GLU A 123 -4.83 -1.32 -40.46
N ASP A 124 -4.43 -2.62 -40.42
CA ASP A 124 -4.66 -3.56 -41.50
C ASP A 124 -6.16 -3.80 -41.74
N ALA A 125 -6.96 -3.78 -40.67
CA ALA A 125 -8.42 -4.02 -40.75
C ALA A 125 -9.21 -2.77 -41.16
N THR A 126 -8.78 -1.59 -40.82
CA THR A 126 -9.57 -0.35 -40.98
C THR A 126 -9.00 0.60 -42.02
N GLY A 127 -7.73 0.44 -42.39
CA GLY A 127 -7.00 1.40 -43.22
C GLY A 127 -6.65 2.71 -42.51
N ALA A 128 -6.90 2.78 -41.20
CA ALA A 128 -6.60 3.97 -40.40
C ALA A 128 -5.11 3.96 -40.01
N ASP A 129 -4.45 5.11 -40.00
CA ASP A 129 -3.07 5.29 -39.53
C ASP A 129 -3.00 5.18 -38.01
N VAL A 130 -2.94 3.96 -37.48
CA VAL A 130 -2.95 3.65 -36.03
C VAL A 130 -1.57 3.25 -35.53
N ASN A 131 -0.74 2.59 -36.36
CA ASN A 131 0.59 2.13 -35.99
C ASN A 131 1.62 3.27 -36.00
N ARG A 132 1.42 4.23 -35.12
CA ARG A 132 2.23 5.43 -34.95
C ARG A 132 2.65 5.57 -33.50
N ARG A 133 3.54 6.51 -33.22
CA ARG A 133 3.99 6.77 -31.88
C ARG A 133 2.85 7.27 -30.98
N TRP A 134 2.66 6.55 -29.87
CA TRP A 134 1.72 6.90 -28.80
C TRP A 134 2.47 7.24 -27.53
N PHE A 135 1.89 8.04 -26.67
CA PHE A 135 2.32 8.15 -25.28
C PHE A 135 1.19 7.75 -24.31
N VAL A 136 1.60 7.14 -23.21
CA VAL A 136 0.66 6.73 -22.17
C VAL A 136 0.41 7.88 -21.22
N ASP A 137 -0.86 8.24 -21.03
CA ASP A 137 -1.29 9.28 -20.11
C ASP A 137 -2.45 8.78 -19.23
N GLY A 138 -2.14 8.50 -17.96
CA GLY A 138 -3.17 8.12 -16.97
C GLY A 138 -3.87 6.78 -17.22
N TRP A 139 -3.24 5.87 -17.97
CA TRP A 139 -3.83 4.56 -18.24
C TRP A 139 -3.84 3.67 -17.01
N ARG A 140 -4.92 2.89 -16.85
CA ARG A 140 -5.08 1.89 -15.81
C ARG A 140 -5.68 0.62 -16.42
N PRO A 141 -5.01 -0.54 -16.31
CA PRO A 141 -5.57 -1.81 -16.76
C PRO A 141 -6.92 -2.09 -16.09
N SER A 142 -7.89 -2.55 -16.89
CA SER A 142 -9.26 -2.80 -16.44
C SER A 142 -9.49 -4.24 -15.95
N THR A 143 -8.57 -5.13 -16.25
CA THR A 143 -8.73 -6.58 -16.02
C THR A 143 -8.07 -7.10 -14.76
N VAL A 144 -7.27 -6.28 -14.08
CA VAL A 144 -6.43 -6.71 -12.96
C VAL A 144 -6.75 -5.96 -11.68
N GLN A 145 -6.83 -6.71 -10.59
CA GLN A 145 -6.88 -6.16 -9.22
C GLN A 145 -5.53 -6.34 -8.55
N ARG A 146 -5.10 -5.35 -7.79
CA ARG A 146 -4.01 -5.51 -6.84
C ARG A 146 -4.56 -6.13 -5.57
N LYS A 147 -3.83 -7.09 -5.02
CA LYS A 147 -4.11 -7.65 -3.69
C LYS A 147 -3.09 -7.12 -2.71
N VAL A 148 -3.57 -6.54 -1.63
CA VAL A 148 -2.75 -6.09 -0.51
C VAL A 148 -2.99 -7.02 0.64
N HIS A 149 -1.92 -7.59 1.17
CA HIS A 149 -1.92 -8.45 2.35
C HIS A 149 -0.87 -7.94 3.31
N ASN A 150 -1.26 -7.68 4.56
CA ASN A 150 -0.38 -7.21 5.61
C ASN A 150 -0.52 -8.10 6.84
N GLU A 151 0.58 -8.67 7.29
CA GLU A 151 0.68 -9.35 8.57
C GLU A 151 1.52 -8.52 9.53
N LYS A 152 1.06 -8.41 10.78
CA LYS A 152 1.80 -7.72 11.83
C LYS A 152 1.77 -8.50 13.11
N ASP A 153 2.94 -8.78 13.65
CA ASP A 153 3.13 -9.35 14.97
C ASP A 153 3.90 -8.40 15.89
N THR A 154 3.46 -8.32 17.14
CA THR A 154 4.15 -7.55 18.16
C THR A 154 4.20 -8.36 19.45
N TYR A 155 5.39 -8.46 20.01
CA TYR A 155 5.64 -9.07 21.31
C TYR A 155 6.22 -8.03 22.25
N ARG A 156 5.74 -8.02 23.49
CA ARG A 156 6.22 -7.10 24.53
C ARG A 156 6.36 -7.85 25.84
N LEU A 157 7.49 -7.65 26.48
CA LEU A 157 7.76 -8.07 27.85
C LEU A 157 8.18 -6.85 28.66
N VAL A 158 7.60 -6.70 29.83
CA VAL A 158 8.05 -5.78 30.89
C VAL A 158 8.28 -6.59 32.13
N LEU A 159 9.44 -6.46 32.73
CA LEU A 159 9.74 -6.99 34.05
C LEU A 159 10.31 -5.87 34.90
N GLY A 160 9.72 -5.64 36.02
CA GLY A 160 10.21 -4.60 36.92
C GLY A 160 10.04 -4.96 38.39
N PHE A 161 10.74 -4.19 39.20
CA PHE A 161 10.74 -4.26 40.65
C PHE A 161 10.55 -2.87 41.22
N ARG A 162 9.78 -2.74 42.28
CA ARG A 162 9.61 -1.50 43.00
C ARG A 162 9.50 -1.75 44.49
N GLY A 163 9.81 -0.76 45.28
CA GLY A 163 9.76 -0.87 46.71
C GLY A 163 10.23 0.39 47.42
N GLU A 164 10.36 0.30 48.73
CA GLU A 164 10.86 1.35 49.60
C GLU A 164 12.13 0.90 50.30
N LEU A 165 13.11 1.76 50.41
CA LEU A 165 14.33 1.55 51.21
C LEU A 165 14.06 1.99 52.64
N ASP A 166 14.77 1.40 53.61
CA ASP A 166 14.71 1.79 55.02
C ASP A 166 14.95 3.30 55.29
N SER A 167 15.58 3.95 54.33
CA SER A 167 15.85 5.42 54.36
C SER A 167 14.68 6.28 53.87
N GLY A 168 13.51 5.65 53.55
CA GLY A 168 12.31 6.32 53.07
C GLY A 168 12.39 6.78 51.60
N TRP A 169 13.24 6.15 50.82
CA TRP A 169 13.27 6.35 49.37
C TRP A 169 12.45 5.26 48.69
N ASP A 170 11.48 5.68 47.87
CA ASP A 170 10.87 4.80 46.90
C ASP A 170 11.81 4.55 45.73
N TRP A 171 11.83 3.35 45.24
CA TRP A 171 12.59 2.99 44.05
C TRP A 171 11.76 2.12 43.09
N ASP A 172 12.04 2.30 41.80
CA ASP A 172 11.42 1.52 40.72
C ASP A 172 12.47 1.29 39.62
N THR A 173 12.59 0.08 39.15
CA THR A 173 13.48 -0.29 38.06
C THR A 173 12.81 -1.32 37.17
N GLY A 174 13.00 -1.20 35.88
CA GLY A 174 12.38 -2.11 34.92
C GLY A 174 13.18 -2.32 33.65
N ILE A 175 12.90 -3.44 33.03
CA ILE A 175 13.34 -3.75 31.68
C ILE A 175 12.13 -3.93 30.76
N VAL A 176 12.18 -3.29 29.59
CA VAL A 176 11.21 -3.47 28.52
C VAL A 176 11.92 -4.09 27.33
N ILE A 177 11.36 -5.16 26.81
CA ILE A 177 11.80 -5.78 25.55
C ILE A 177 10.58 -5.88 24.65
N SER A 178 10.69 -5.30 23.44
CA SER A 178 9.64 -5.39 22.43
C SER A 178 10.22 -5.67 21.06
N LYS A 179 9.50 -6.48 20.29
CA LYS A 179 9.78 -6.75 18.88
C LYS A 179 8.47 -6.64 18.12
N ALA A 180 8.48 -5.87 17.03
CA ALA A 180 7.41 -5.85 16.06
C ALA A 180 7.94 -6.25 14.69
N THR A 181 7.21 -7.11 13.99
CA THR A 181 7.45 -7.48 12.59
C THR A 181 6.23 -7.11 11.77
N MET A 182 6.46 -6.67 10.54
CA MET A 182 5.40 -6.41 9.58
C MET A 182 5.84 -6.97 8.23
N GLU A 183 4.99 -7.82 7.66
CA GLU A 183 5.12 -8.32 6.30
C GLU A 183 4.03 -7.66 5.45
N ASP A 184 4.43 -6.96 4.40
CA ASP A 184 3.53 -6.30 3.45
C ASP A 184 3.75 -6.92 2.07
N THR A 185 2.72 -7.52 1.53
CA THR A 185 2.71 -8.06 0.17
C THR A 185 1.70 -7.29 -0.66
N THR A 186 2.14 -6.74 -1.77
CA THR A 186 1.25 -6.18 -2.77
C THR A 186 1.41 -6.96 -4.07
N ALA A 187 0.48 -7.86 -4.35
CA ALA A 187 0.45 -8.63 -5.57
C ALA A 187 -0.15 -7.83 -6.74
N ASN A 188 0.23 -8.22 -7.95
CA ASN A 188 -0.25 -7.65 -9.21
C ASN A 188 0.08 -6.15 -9.36
N ARG A 189 1.27 -5.73 -8.96
CA ARG A 189 1.79 -4.43 -9.35
C ARG A 189 2.33 -4.47 -10.77
N ILE A 190 2.33 -3.33 -11.44
CA ILE A 190 2.81 -3.22 -12.81
C ILE A 190 4.28 -2.82 -12.80
N SER A 191 5.12 -3.69 -13.37
CA SER A 191 6.52 -3.39 -13.67
C SER A 191 6.59 -2.40 -14.82
N ALA A 192 7.24 -1.26 -14.62
CA ALA A 192 7.43 -0.27 -15.69
C ALA A 192 8.25 -0.82 -16.86
N HIS A 193 9.27 -1.63 -16.55
CA HIS A 193 10.14 -2.24 -17.56
C HIS A 193 9.36 -3.21 -18.46
N GLU A 194 8.66 -4.16 -17.84
CA GLU A 194 7.88 -5.17 -18.57
C GLU A 194 6.69 -4.57 -19.30
N LEU A 195 6.11 -3.51 -18.76
CA LEU A 195 5.04 -2.77 -19.42
C LEU A 195 5.52 -2.13 -20.72
N VAL A 196 6.66 -1.41 -20.70
CA VAL A 196 7.22 -0.77 -21.89
C VAL A 196 7.59 -1.82 -22.92
N ALA A 197 8.24 -2.91 -22.49
CA ALA A 197 8.59 -4.02 -23.37
C ALA A 197 7.34 -4.66 -24.00
N GLY A 198 6.29 -4.89 -23.18
CA GLY A 198 5.05 -5.49 -23.67
C GLY A 198 4.25 -4.58 -24.60
N LEU A 199 4.25 -3.28 -24.35
CA LEU A 199 3.57 -2.30 -25.21
C LEU A 199 4.29 -2.10 -26.56
N ASN A 200 5.61 -2.35 -26.64
CA ASN A 200 6.42 -2.23 -27.85
C ASN A 200 6.70 -3.58 -28.52
N ASP A 201 5.97 -4.62 -28.17
CA ASP A 201 6.11 -5.94 -28.76
C ASP A 201 5.36 -6.02 -30.11
N SER A 202 6.01 -6.51 -31.14
CA SER A 202 5.46 -6.67 -32.49
C SER A 202 4.79 -8.04 -32.72
N THR A 203 4.63 -8.86 -31.67
CA THR A 203 3.99 -10.18 -31.73
C THR A 203 2.63 -10.15 -31.04
N ALA A 204 1.82 -11.19 -31.25
CA ALA A 204 0.51 -11.33 -30.59
C ALA A 204 0.59 -11.42 -29.06
N ALA A 205 1.77 -11.58 -28.47
CA ALA A 205 2.00 -11.51 -27.04
C ALA A 205 2.10 -10.06 -26.53
N ALA A 206 2.03 -9.05 -27.40
CA ALA A 206 2.02 -7.64 -27.01
C ALA A 206 0.90 -7.35 -26.01
N ILE A 207 1.16 -6.41 -25.10
CA ILE A 207 0.10 -5.81 -24.30
C ILE A 207 -0.84 -5.06 -25.24
N ASN A 208 -2.15 -5.34 -25.09
CA ASN A 208 -3.20 -4.75 -25.91
C ASN A 208 -3.86 -3.57 -25.21
N PRO A 209 -3.42 -2.33 -25.45
CA PRO A 209 -4.04 -1.16 -24.84
C PRO A 209 -5.41 -0.84 -25.46
N PHE A 210 -5.72 -1.42 -26.62
CA PHE A 210 -6.96 -1.22 -27.35
C PHE A 210 -8.09 -2.15 -26.91
N SER A 211 -7.80 -3.13 -26.03
CA SER A 211 -8.80 -4.05 -25.49
C SER A 211 -9.35 -3.57 -24.16
N ALA A 212 -10.66 -3.72 -23.98
CA ALA A 212 -11.34 -3.52 -22.71
C ALA A 212 -11.26 -4.74 -21.78
N THR A 213 -11.07 -5.96 -22.31
CA THR A 213 -11.19 -7.20 -21.57
C THR A 213 -10.02 -8.14 -21.68
N ASP A 214 -9.25 -8.07 -22.75
CA ASP A 214 -8.09 -8.94 -23.02
C ASP A 214 -6.87 -8.05 -23.32
N GLN A 215 -6.15 -7.72 -22.29
CA GLN A 215 -5.07 -6.73 -22.34
C GLN A 215 -3.68 -7.36 -22.37
N ASN A 216 -3.54 -8.68 -22.19
CA ASN A 216 -2.25 -9.37 -22.06
C ASN A 216 -1.34 -8.72 -20.99
N ILE A 217 -1.94 -8.12 -19.94
CA ILE A 217 -1.21 -7.33 -18.94
C ILE A 217 -0.44 -8.22 -17.96
N GLU A 218 -0.77 -9.50 -17.88
CA GLU A 218 -0.22 -10.48 -16.94
C GLU A 218 1.30 -10.55 -17.04
N ARG A 219 1.86 -10.36 -18.25
CA ARG A 219 3.31 -10.35 -18.48
C ARG A 219 4.04 -9.21 -17.79
N ALA A 220 3.33 -8.14 -17.41
CA ALA A 220 3.90 -7.00 -16.73
C ALA A 220 3.59 -6.98 -15.22
N LEU A 221 2.95 -8.01 -14.68
CA LEU A 221 2.61 -8.08 -13.28
C LEU A 221 3.77 -8.61 -12.46
N VAL A 222 3.98 -7.98 -11.31
CA VAL A 222 4.97 -8.38 -10.31
C VAL A 222 4.39 -8.26 -8.91
N ASP A 223 4.83 -9.13 -8.02
CA ASP A 223 4.54 -9.04 -6.60
C ASP A 223 5.66 -8.29 -5.89
N VAL A 224 5.30 -7.41 -4.99
CA VAL A 224 6.23 -6.60 -4.21
C VAL A 224 6.08 -6.96 -2.75
N TYR A 225 7.19 -7.26 -2.12
CA TYR A 225 7.30 -7.67 -0.72
C TYR A 225 8.07 -6.60 0.06
N ARG A 226 7.68 -6.43 1.32
CA ARG A 226 8.39 -5.58 2.27
C ARG A 226 8.31 -6.22 3.63
N ASN A 227 9.47 -6.37 4.29
CA ASN A 227 9.58 -6.95 5.61
C ASN A 227 10.22 -5.94 6.55
N ASP A 228 9.45 -5.46 7.51
CA ASP A 228 9.90 -4.52 8.50
C ASP A 228 10.11 -5.22 9.85
N THR A 229 11.19 -4.89 10.53
CA THR A 229 11.43 -5.34 11.89
C THR A 229 11.83 -4.15 12.76
N SER A 230 11.11 -3.97 13.88
CA SER A 230 11.44 -3.00 14.92
C SER A 230 11.74 -3.72 16.22
N LYS A 231 12.80 -3.32 16.92
CA LYS A 231 13.18 -3.82 18.23
C LYS A 231 13.42 -2.69 19.20
N LEU A 232 12.92 -2.82 20.42
CA LEU A 232 13.07 -1.87 21.49
C LEU A 232 13.56 -2.62 22.74
N ARG A 233 14.59 -2.09 23.39
CA ARG A 233 15.06 -2.54 24.69
C ARG A 233 15.26 -1.30 25.56
N ILE A 234 14.69 -1.31 26.75
CA ILE A 234 14.82 -0.22 27.71
C ILE A 234 15.21 -0.83 29.05
N LEU A 235 16.13 -0.22 29.71
CA LEU A 235 16.43 -0.39 31.13
C LEU A 235 16.27 0.96 31.80
N ASP A 236 15.42 1.05 32.80
CA ASP A 236 15.20 2.27 33.55
C ASP A 236 15.32 2.07 35.05
N PHE A 237 15.59 3.16 35.74
CA PHE A 237 15.52 3.22 37.20
C PHE A 237 15.06 4.59 37.65
N LYS A 238 14.36 4.64 38.77
CA LYS A 238 13.87 5.84 39.41
C LYS A 238 13.95 5.71 40.92
N PHE A 239 14.41 6.76 41.59
CA PHE A 239 14.39 6.92 43.03
C PHE A 239 13.64 8.21 43.37
N SER A 240 12.72 8.16 44.33
CA SER A 240 11.98 9.32 44.77
C SER A 240 11.85 9.35 46.30
N LYS A 241 11.90 10.56 46.86
CA LYS A 241 11.66 10.81 48.27
C LYS A 241 10.87 12.10 48.41
N PRO A 242 9.72 12.11 49.12
CA PRO A 242 8.87 13.27 49.25
C PRO A 242 9.41 14.30 50.25
N ASP A 243 10.31 13.89 51.16
CA ASP A 243 10.78 14.66 52.33
C ASP A 243 12.30 14.55 52.53
N VAL A 244 13.09 14.92 51.53
CA VAL A 244 14.56 14.88 51.62
C VAL A 244 15.07 15.85 52.69
N PHE A 245 14.48 17.02 52.79
CA PHE A 245 14.70 18.01 53.85
C PHE A 245 13.52 18.98 53.94
N SER A 246 13.32 19.57 55.11
CA SER A 246 12.23 20.51 55.36
C SER A 246 12.73 21.97 55.37
N THR A 247 11.95 22.84 54.81
CA THR A 247 12.14 24.30 54.82
C THR A 247 11.01 25.00 55.58
N LYS A 248 11.12 26.32 55.82
CA LYS A 248 10.01 27.10 56.39
C LYS A 248 8.73 27.11 55.51
N ALA A 249 8.88 26.75 54.22
CA ALA A 249 7.77 26.72 53.27
C ALA A 249 7.20 25.33 53.09
N GLY A 250 7.77 24.29 53.73
CA GLY A 250 7.37 22.89 53.62
C GLY A 250 8.48 21.93 53.26
N ASP A 251 8.14 20.68 53.05
CA ASP A 251 9.09 19.61 52.68
C ASP A 251 9.50 19.71 51.22
N VAL A 252 10.76 19.35 50.98
CA VAL A 252 11.33 19.32 49.62
C VAL A 252 11.43 17.88 49.13
N ALA A 253 10.69 17.57 48.09
CA ALA A 253 10.76 16.28 47.41
C ALA A 253 11.91 16.21 46.39
N MET A 254 12.44 15.03 46.19
CA MET A 254 13.46 14.77 45.16
C MET A 254 13.13 13.53 44.35
N LEU A 255 13.38 13.61 43.04
CA LEU A 255 13.31 12.47 42.12
C LEU A 255 14.59 12.46 41.28
N ILE A 256 15.20 11.25 41.20
CA ILE A 256 16.37 10.96 40.38
C ILE A 256 16.04 9.73 39.56
N GLY A 257 16.34 9.75 38.26
CA GLY A 257 16.13 8.60 37.41
C GLY A 257 17.05 8.60 36.21
N GLY A 258 17.12 7.47 35.56
CA GLY A 258 17.85 7.32 34.32
C GLY A 258 17.24 6.21 33.46
N GLU A 259 17.46 6.32 32.16
CA GLU A 259 17.02 5.37 31.16
C GLU A 259 18.17 5.08 30.20
N TYR A 260 18.36 3.79 29.89
CA TYR A 260 19.17 3.34 28.78
C TYR A 260 18.26 2.69 27.74
N ARG A 261 18.23 3.25 26.52
CA ARG A 261 17.37 2.84 25.44
C ARG A 261 18.17 2.41 24.24
N PHE A 262 17.79 1.27 23.68
CA PHE A 262 18.29 0.77 22.40
C PHE A 262 17.12 0.50 21.47
N GLU A 263 17.15 1.14 20.30
CA GLU A 263 16.16 0.95 19.23
C GLU A 263 16.85 0.53 17.95
N SER A 264 16.24 -0.38 17.22
CA SER A 264 16.66 -0.73 15.87
C SER A 264 15.45 -0.92 14.97
N TYR A 265 15.60 -0.46 13.74
CA TYR A 265 14.61 -0.62 12.70
C TYR A 265 15.29 -1.14 11.44
N LEU A 266 14.72 -2.17 10.83
CA LEU A 266 15.11 -2.73 9.55
C LEU A 266 13.92 -2.63 8.61
N ASP A 267 14.11 -2.01 7.44
CA ASP A 267 13.18 -1.97 6.32
C ASP A 267 13.84 -2.77 5.18
N ASP A 268 13.31 -3.94 4.88
CA ASP A 268 13.79 -4.84 3.83
C ASP A 268 12.75 -4.90 2.71
N ARG A 269 13.18 -4.55 1.48
CA ARG A 269 12.32 -4.39 0.29
C ARG A 269 12.80 -5.23 -0.86
#